data_1a66e3bdc6ba7e578a556bbed6a1bcf8
#
_entry.id   1a66e3bdc6ba7e578a556bbed6a1bcf8
#
_cell.length_a   1.000
_cell.length_b   1.000
_cell.length_c   1.000
_cell.angle_alpha   90.00
_cell.angle_beta   90.00
_cell.angle_gamma   90.00
#
_symmetry.space_group_name_H-M   'P 1'
#
loop_
_entity.id
_entity.type
_entity.pdbx_description
1 polymer ?
#
loop_
_entity_poly.entity_id
_entity_poly.type
_entity_poly.pdbx_seq_one_letter_code
_entity_poly.pdbx_strand_id
1 'polypeptide(L)'
;MTEHLSHGEFTVKRRTLPVAAALAATAAMLLTACGGDGKSKVNDKIAGADTGDASASATPSETAGGPADRPTFTFPTGAENQFENWKTGDPAKDAVLSDVSQTVNAVDDAIFKGDANSAGVAYYRQGKALVSAQKWIQAWLDQDLTWTGVTRYYQPNVKVADQDTAAVVYCANDSKAFNKNRKTGKVDRSPSGESPYITYSTRLKKNSKGVWQTTDVISKRGDRTCAP
;
A
#
# COMPACT_ATOMS: atom_id res chain seq x y z
N MET A 1 -5.02 18.46 34.80
CA MET A 1 -3.72 18.28 34.14
C MET A 1 -3.92 17.21 33.09
N THR A 2 -4.14 17.62 31.87
CA THR A 2 -4.36 16.75 30.71
C THR A 2 -3.20 17.00 29.75
N GLU A 3 -2.23 16.09 29.76
CA GLU A 3 -1.17 16.12 28.75
C GLU A 3 -1.75 15.67 27.42
N HIS A 4 -1.75 16.58 26.46
CA HIS A 4 -2.02 16.32 25.06
C HIS A 4 -0.88 15.51 24.49
N LEU A 5 -1.14 14.25 24.14
CA LEU A 5 -0.20 13.45 23.34
C LEU A 5 -0.18 13.97 21.92
N SER A 6 0.72 14.89 21.66
CA SER A 6 1.16 15.30 20.34
C SER A 6 1.62 14.06 19.56
N HIS A 7 1.17 13.91 18.34
CA HIS A 7 1.71 12.93 17.40
C HIS A 7 3.17 13.29 17.14
N GLY A 8 4.07 12.71 17.96
CA GLY A 8 5.48 13.01 17.92
C GLY A 8 6.09 12.62 16.58
N GLU A 9 6.61 13.61 15.90
CA GLU A 9 7.70 13.42 14.96
C GLU A 9 8.80 12.63 15.67
N PHE A 10 9.05 11.41 15.22
CA PHE A 10 10.25 10.69 15.60
C PHE A 10 11.45 11.37 14.92
N THR A 11 11.92 12.44 15.52
CA THR A 11 13.19 13.05 15.15
C THR A 11 14.31 12.11 15.59
N VAL A 12 14.74 11.26 14.68
CA VAL A 12 15.95 10.46 14.88
C VAL A 12 17.15 11.40 14.89
N LYS A 13 17.61 11.74 16.08
CA LYS A 13 18.85 12.50 16.28
C LYS A 13 20.02 11.65 15.79
N ARG A 14 20.45 11.89 14.54
CA ARG A 14 21.65 11.27 13.96
C ARG A 14 22.87 11.71 14.75
N ARG A 15 23.44 10.81 15.53
CA ARG A 15 24.80 10.97 16.04
C ARG A 15 25.74 10.71 14.86
N THR A 16 26.41 11.76 14.43
CA THR A 16 27.52 11.69 13.48
C THR A 16 28.73 11.05 14.20
N LEU A 17 29.09 9.84 13.76
CA LEU A 17 30.39 9.25 14.06
C LEU A 17 31.35 9.62 12.91
N PRO A 18 32.59 9.97 13.19
CA PRO A 18 33.55 10.27 12.15
C PRO A 18 34.01 8.99 11.45
N VAL A 19 33.84 8.94 10.14
CA VAL A 19 34.39 7.86 9.29
C VAL A 19 35.83 8.22 8.98
N ALA A 20 36.76 7.45 9.54
CA ALA A 20 38.17 7.47 9.13
C ALA A 20 38.27 6.75 7.78
N ALA A 21 38.87 7.43 6.82
CA ALA A 21 39.19 6.92 5.50
C ALA A 21 40.33 5.89 5.58
N ALA A 22 40.16 4.74 4.94
CA ALA A 22 41.27 3.89 4.57
C ALA A 22 41.11 3.51 3.10
N LEU A 23 41.99 4.04 2.28
CA LEU A 23 42.25 3.71 0.90
C LEU A 23 43.05 2.40 0.84
N ALA A 24 42.65 1.45 0.02
CA ALA A 24 43.55 0.45 -0.55
C ALA A 24 43.06 0.04 -1.92
N ALA A 25 43.88 0.33 -2.90
CA ALA A 25 43.75 -0.07 -4.31
C ALA A 25 44.29 -1.49 -4.53
N THR A 26 43.80 -2.16 -5.58
CA THR A 26 44.53 -3.04 -6.57
C THR A 26 43.46 -3.74 -7.40
N ALA A 27 43.36 -3.49 -8.66
CA ALA A 27 44.09 -3.93 -9.85
C ALA A 27 43.73 -5.37 -10.32
N ALA A 28 43.08 -5.40 -11.47
CA ALA A 28 43.46 -5.94 -12.77
C ALA A 28 43.04 -7.38 -13.14
N MET A 29 42.50 -7.43 -14.37
CA MET A 29 42.62 -8.49 -15.43
C MET A 29 41.78 -9.77 -15.23
N LEU A 30 41.08 -10.34 -16.25
CA LEU A 30 41.44 -10.61 -17.63
C LEU A 30 40.23 -10.82 -18.51
N LEU A 31 40.32 -10.37 -19.73
CA LEU A 31 39.55 -10.78 -20.90
C LEU A 31 39.88 -12.24 -21.29
N THR A 32 38.87 -13.02 -21.70
CA THR A 32 39.06 -14.03 -22.74
C THR A 32 37.81 -14.11 -23.61
N ALA A 33 38.01 -13.74 -24.85
CA ALA A 33 37.15 -14.03 -25.98
C ALA A 33 37.50 -15.39 -26.57
N CYS A 34 36.51 -16.13 -27.06
CA CYS A 34 36.56 -17.10 -28.13
C CYS A 34 35.12 -17.49 -28.43
N GLY A 35 34.49 -17.27 -29.58
CA GLY A 35 34.92 -17.48 -30.93
C GLY A 35 34.52 -18.90 -31.35
N GLY A 36 33.46 -19.05 -32.17
CA GLY A 36 33.08 -20.37 -32.71
C GLY A 36 31.85 -20.25 -33.62
N ASP A 37 32.16 -20.04 -34.87
CA ASP A 37 31.30 -20.08 -36.06
C ASP A 37 30.75 -21.49 -36.32
N GLY A 38 29.54 -21.62 -36.87
CA GLY A 38 28.97 -22.89 -37.28
C GLY A 38 27.69 -22.74 -38.12
N LYS A 39 27.87 -22.49 -39.40
CA LYS A 39 26.86 -22.47 -40.47
C LYS A 39 26.23 -23.83 -40.76
N SER A 40 25.03 -23.76 -41.34
CA SER A 40 24.38 -24.60 -42.37
C SER A 40 23.26 -25.50 -41.88
N LYS A 41 22.15 -25.70 -42.59
CA LYS A 41 21.57 -25.48 -43.93
C LYS A 41 20.06 -25.72 -43.82
N VAL A 42 19.29 -24.92 -44.42
CA VAL A 42 18.29 -24.99 -45.50
C VAL A 42 17.72 -26.36 -45.88
N ASN A 43 16.43 -26.32 -46.08
CA ASN A 43 15.45 -27.11 -46.84
C ASN A 43 14.53 -28.01 -46.01
N ASP A 44 13.23 -28.14 -46.29
CA ASP A 44 12.45 -27.89 -47.50
C ASP A 44 10.97 -27.71 -47.17
N LYS A 45 10.25 -27.12 -48.12
CA LYS A 45 8.80 -26.93 -48.20
C LYS A 45 8.05 -28.25 -48.22
N ILE A 46 6.86 -28.27 -47.60
CA ILE A 46 5.69 -28.91 -48.20
C ILE A 46 4.47 -28.01 -48.04
N ALA A 47 3.85 -27.72 -49.18
CA ALA A 47 2.60 -26.98 -49.29
C ALA A 47 1.41 -27.92 -49.06
N GLY A 48 0.34 -27.36 -48.53
CA GLY A 48 -0.99 -27.99 -48.46
C GLY A 48 -1.97 -27.04 -47.84
N ALA A 49 -2.79 -26.40 -48.67
CA ALA A 49 -3.91 -25.56 -48.35
C ALA A 49 -4.97 -26.33 -47.55
N ASP A 50 -5.71 -25.68 -46.62
CA ASP A 50 -7.01 -25.12 -46.95
C ASP A 50 -7.64 -24.46 -45.74
N THR A 51 -8.21 -23.31 -45.97
CA THR A 51 -9.36 -22.60 -45.38
C THR A 51 -9.96 -23.08 -44.05
N GLY A 52 -10.01 -22.18 -43.10
CA GLY A 52 -10.86 -22.28 -41.92
C GLY A 52 -10.77 -21.04 -41.05
N ASP A 53 -11.60 -20.04 -41.39
CA ASP A 53 -11.90 -18.90 -40.54
C ASP A 53 -12.27 -19.35 -39.12
N ALA A 54 -11.49 -18.97 -38.14
CA ALA A 54 -11.94 -18.84 -36.76
C ALA A 54 -11.05 -17.80 -36.07
N SER A 55 -11.53 -16.58 -36.08
CA SER A 55 -11.06 -15.52 -35.20
C SER A 55 -11.17 -16.02 -33.75
N ALA A 56 -10.11 -16.57 -33.23
CA ALA A 56 -9.98 -16.80 -31.81
C ALA A 56 -9.69 -15.46 -31.15
N SER A 57 -10.77 -14.81 -30.72
CA SER A 57 -10.72 -13.75 -29.73
C SER A 57 -9.90 -14.27 -28.56
N ALA A 58 -8.71 -13.71 -28.33
CA ALA A 58 -7.91 -13.99 -27.16
C ALA A 58 -8.72 -13.47 -25.96
N THR A 59 -9.42 -14.38 -25.29
CA THR A 59 -9.96 -14.16 -23.96
C THR A 59 -8.81 -13.71 -23.07
N PRO A 60 -8.91 -12.55 -22.38
CA PRO A 60 -7.91 -12.18 -21.39
C PRO A 60 -7.85 -13.31 -20.37
N SER A 61 -6.69 -13.92 -20.23
CA SER A 61 -6.43 -14.90 -19.19
C SER A 61 -6.77 -14.24 -17.85
N GLU A 62 -7.86 -14.61 -17.23
CA GLU A 62 -8.18 -14.25 -15.86
C GLU A 62 -7.06 -14.78 -14.99
N THR A 63 -6.19 -13.86 -14.55
CA THR A 63 -5.07 -14.18 -13.69
C THR A 63 -5.60 -14.54 -12.31
N ALA A 64 -5.38 -15.77 -11.94
CA ALA A 64 -5.62 -16.45 -10.70
C ALA A 64 -5.62 -15.56 -9.44
N GLY A 65 -6.66 -15.64 -8.69
CA GLY A 65 -6.89 -14.99 -7.41
C GLY A 65 -8.34 -14.51 -7.37
N GLY A 66 -9.28 -15.43 -7.40
CA GLY A 66 -10.71 -15.12 -7.36
C GLY A 66 -11.10 -14.33 -6.11
N PRO A 67 -12.26 -13.65 -6.14
CA PRO A 67 -12.76 -12.83 -5.02
C PRO A 67 -12.91 -13.57 -3.69
N ALA A 68 -12.92 -14.93 -3.72
CA ALA A 68 -13.25 -15.78 -2.58
C ALA A 68 -12.22 -15.77 -1.44
N ASP A 69 -10.94 -15.42 -1.71
CA ASP A 69 -9.88 -15.49 -0.70
C ASP A 69 -9.51 -14.12 -0.09
N ARG A 70 -10.19 -13.04 -0.49
CA ARG A 70 -9.88 -11.70 0.01
C ARG A 70 -10.61 -11.45 1.33
N PRO A 71 -9.91 -10.99 2.40
CA PRO A 71 -10.56 -10.61 3.64
C PRO A 71 -11.60 -9.54 3.43
N THR A 72 -12.74 -9.67 4.09
CA THR A 72 -13.78 -8.64 4.18
C THR A 72 -13.72 -7.96 5.54
N PHE A 73 -13.95 -6.65 5.58
CA PHE A 73 -13.89 -5.85 6.79
C PHE A 73 -15.26 -5.25 7.08
N THR A 74 -15.69 -5.35 8.33
CA THR A 74 -16.97 -4.80 8.78
C THR A 74 -16.74 -3.85 9.94
N PHE A 75 -17.18 -2.61 9.77
CA PHE A 75 -17.01 -1.59 10.78
C PHE A 75 -18.22 -1.53 11.72
N PRO A 76 -18.03 -1.12 12.97
CA PRO A 76 -19.13 -0.84 13.88
C PRO A 76 -20.03 0.27 13.35
N THR A 77 -21.30 0.21 13.71
CA THR A 77 -22.26 1.27 13.36
C THR A 77 -21.73 2.64 13.76
N GLY A 78 -21.75 3.56 12.82
CA GLY A 78 -21.29 4.93 13.01
C GLY A 78 -19.79 5.16 12.72
N ALA A 79 -19.06 4.16 12.20
CA ALA A 79 -17.72 4.33 11.69
C ALA A 79 -17.70 4.00 10.19
N GLU A 80 -17.07 4.85 9.38
CA GLU A 80 -17.07 4.71 7.93
C GLU A 80 -15.81 5.32 7.31
N ASN A 81 -15.23 4.62 6.33
CA ASN A 81 -14.23 5.14 5.41
C ASN A 81 -14.89 5.40 4.06
N GLN A 82 -14.88 6.65 3.62
CA GLN A 82 -15.40 7.08 2.33
C GLN A 82 -14.27 7.29 1.34
N PHE A 83 -14.30 6.55 0.20
CA PHE A 83 -13.30 6.63 -0.85
C PHE A 83 -13.90 7.35 -2.07
N GLU A 84 -13.47 8.60 -2.30
CA GLU A 84 -13.99 9.47 -3.35
C GLU A 84 -13.09 9.44 -4.58
N ASN A 85 -13.70 9.20 -5.75
CA ASN A 85 -13.01 9.12 -7.05
C ASN A 85 -11.90 8.04 -7.09
N TRP A 86 -12.12 6.92 -6.41
CA TRP A 86 -11.21 5.77 -6.36
C TRP A 86 -11.42 4.78 -7.51
N LYS A 87 -11.89 5.30 -8.64
CA LYS A 87 -11.96 4.58 -9.93
C LYS A 87 -11.48 5.51 -11.02
N THR A 88 -10.54 5.04 -11.83
CA THR A 88 -9.93 5.78 -12.92
C THR A 88 -10.45 5.36 -14.29
N GLY A 89 -11.08 4.19 -14.37
CA GLY A 89 -11.45 3.53 -15.62
C GLY A 89 -10.30 2.73 -16.26
N ASP A 90 -9.10 2.78 -15.68
CA ASP A 90 -7.96 1.96 -16.05
C ASP A 90 -7.92 0.73 -15.12
N PRO A 91 -8.14 -0.50 -15.64
CA PRO A 91 -8.23 -1.69 -14.80
C PRO A 91 -7.00 -1.95 -13.94
N ALA A 92 -5.79 -1.61 -14.43
CA ALA A 92 -4.56 -1.82 -13.67
C ALA A 92 -4.47 -0.85 -12.48
N LYS A 93 -4.82 0.42 -12.68
CA LYS A 93 -4.87 1.41 -11.60
C LYS A 93 -6.01 1.14 -10.63
N ASP A 94 -7.16 0.73 -11.13
CA ASP A 94 -8.33 0.43 -10.31
C ASP A 94 -8.08 -0.78 -9.40
N ALA A 95 -7.33 -1.79 -9.86
CA ALA A 95 -6.88 -2.90 -9.03
C ALA A 95 -5.96 -2.44 -7.90
N VAL A 96 -5.01 -1.53 -8.17
CA VAL A 96 -4.15 -0.92 -7.14
C VAL A 96 -4.98 -0.17 -6.12
N LEU A 97 -5.89 0.71 -6.56
CA LEU A 97 -6.74 1.51 -5.67
C LEU A 97 -7.66 0.63 -4.82
N SER A 98 -8.21 -0.43 -5.39
CA SER A 98 -9.01 -1.41 -4.65
C SER A 98 -8.22 -2.00 -3.48
N ASP A 99 -6.97 -2.44 -3.71
CA ASP A 99 -6.16 -3.05 -2.65
C ASP A 99 -5.65 -2.02 -1.63
N VAL A 100 -5.39 -0.77 -2.05
CA VAL A 100 -5.06 0.32 -1.11
C VAL A 100 -6.25 0.65 -0.20
N SER A 101 -7.48 0.70 -0.73
CA SER A 101 -8.67 0.92 0.11
C SER A 101 -8.85 -0.21 1.13
N GLN A 102 -8.63 -1.46 0.72
CA GLN A 102 -8.67 -2.59 1.64
C GLN A 102 -7.52 -2.57 2.65
N THR A 103 -6.34 -2.06 2.27
CA THR A 103 -5.22 -1.83 3.21
C THR A 103 -5.62 -0.87 4.34
N VAL A 104 -6.35 0.21 4.02
CA VAL A 104 -6.88 1.16 5.01
C VAL A 104 -7.90 0.46 5.90
N ASN A 105 -8.89 -0.18 5.28
CA ASN A 105 -9.96 -0.87 6.00
C ASN A 105 -9.43 -1.97 6.93
N ALA A 106 -8.37 -2.68 6.53
CA ALA A 106 -7.74 -3.72 7.34
C ALA A 106 -7.13 -3.17 8.64
N VAL A 107 -6.50 -1.99 8.58
CA VAL A 107 -5.94 -1.33 9.77
C VAL A 107 -7.05 -0.89 10.72
N ASP A 108 -8.11 -0.31 10.20
CA ASP A 108 -9.23 0.15 11.02
C ASP A 108 -10.00 -1.02 11.63
N ASP A 109 -10.25 -2.08 10.87
CA ASP A 109 -10.84 -3.33 11.38
C ASP A 109 -10.01 -3.92 12.52
N ALA A 110 -8.68 -3.92 12.38
CA ALA A 110 -7.77 -4.38 13.42
C ALA A 110 -7.85 -3.51 14.70
N ILE A 111 -7.96 -2.18 14.54
CA ILE A 111 -8.22 -1.27 15.66
C ILE A 111 -9.56 -1.61 16.29
N PHE A 112 -10.63 -1.78 15.53
CA PHE A 112 -11.96 -2.12 16.08
C PHE A 112 -11.98 -3.47 16.81
N LYS A 113 -11.29 -4.48 16.26
CA LYS A 113 -11.20 -5.81 16.87
C LYS A 113 -10.23 -5.89 18.04
N GLY A 114 -9.31 -4.94 18.16
CA GLY A 114 -8.27 -4.96 19.20
C GLY A 114 -7.15 -5.96 18.90
N ASP A 115 -6.84 -6.15 17.62
CA ASP A 115 -5.84 -7.14 17.17
C ASP A 115 -4.72 -6.49 16.35
N ALA A 116 -3.61 -6.16 17.00
CA ALA A 116 -2.44 -5.58 16.33
C ALA A 116 -1.73 -6.55 15.37
N ASN A 117 -2.00 -7.86 15.50
CA ASN A 117 -1.42 -8.89 14.62
C ASN A 117 -2.40 -9.44 13.59
N SER A 118 -3.44 -8.67 13.27
CA SER A 118 -4.51 -9.05 12.36
C SER A 118 -4.00 -9.66 11.05
N ALA A 119 -4.50 -10.85 10.73
CA ALA A 119 -4.23 -11.49 9.44
C ALA A 119 -4.68 -10.64 8.24
N GLY A 120 -5.74 -9.83 8.38
CA GLY A 120 -6.21 -8.90 7.37
C GLY A 120 -5.16 -7.83 7.06
N VAL A 121 -4.50 -7.29 8.08
CA VAL A 121 -3.39 -6.34 7.90
C VAL A 121 -2.21 -7.01 7.19
N ALA A 122 -1.83 -8.23 7.60
CA ALA A 122 -0.75 -8.98 6.97
C ALA A 122 -1.07 -9.41 5.52
N TYR A 123 -2.36 -9.54 5.18
CA TYR A 123 -2.79 -9.84 3.81
C TYR A 123 -2.49 -8.68 2.84
N TYR A 124 -2.70 -7.42 3.27
CA TYR A 124 -2.54 -6.24 2.44
C TYR A 124 -1.27 -5.43 2.70
N ARG A 125 -0.47 -5.80 3.69
CA ARG A 125 0.80 -5.13 4.01
C ARG A 125 1.94 -6.12 4.19
N GLN A 126 3.15 -5.68 3.85
CA GLN A 126 4.37 -6.45 4.08
C GLN A 126 5.53 -5.55 4.50
N GLY A 127 6.59 -6.16 5.00
CA GLY A 127 7.84 -5.45 5.34
C GLY A 127 7.63 -4.30 6.32
N LYS A 128 8.18 -3.13 6.00
CA LYS A 128 8.09 -1.95 6.87
C LYS A 128 6.65 -1.50 7.12
N ALA A 129 5.80 -1.55 6.09
CA ALA A 129 4.42 -1.12 6.21
C ALA A 129 3.62 -1.99 7.16
N LEU A 130 3.89 -3.31 7.19
CA LEU A 130 3.27 -4.22 8.15
C LEU A 130 3.69 -3.89 9.58
N VAL A 131 5.00 -3.79 9.83
CA VAL A 131 5.53 -3.48 11.17
C VAL A 131 5.03 -2.12 11.67
N SER A 132 4.99 -1.12 10.80
CA SER A 132 4.48 0.21 11.16
C SER A 132 2.99 0.19 11.50
N ALA A 133 2.19 -0.59 10.74
CA ALA A 133 0.78 -0.75 11.03
C ALA A 133 0.53 -1.44 12.37
N GLN A 134 1.24 -2.52 12.65
CA GLN A 134 1.14 -3.23 13.93
C GLN A 134 1.45 -2.31 15.12
N LYS A 135 2.53 -1.53 15.02
CA LYS A 135 2.89 -0.54 16.05
C LYS A 135 1.82 0.55 16.20
N TRP A 136 1.28 1.03 15.09
CA TRP A 136 0.22 2.03 15.10
C TRP A 136 -1.05 1.50 15.76
N ILE A 137 -1.50 0.32 15.37
CA ILE A 137 -2.66 -0.33 15.97
C ILE A 137 -2.43 -0.54 17.47
N GLN A 138 -1.27 -1.09 17.86
CA GLN A 138 -0.93 -1.30 19.27
C GLN A 138 -0.99 0.01 20.08
N ALA A 139 -0.50 1.13 19.54
CA ALA A 139 -0.55 2.43 20.21
C ALA A 139 -1.99 2.91 20.47
N TRP A 140 -2.95 2.57 19.60
CA TRP A 140 -4.37 2.81 19.83
C TRP A 140 -4.91 1.93 20.97
N LEU A 141 -4.52 0.67 20.98
CA LEU A 141 -4.96 -0.31 21.99
C LEU A 141 -4.42 0.02 23.38
N ASP A 142 -3.16 0.42 23.47
CA ASP A 142 -2.51 0.80 24.72
C ASP A 142 -3.20 2.00 25.41
N GLN A 143 -3.86 2.85 24.62
CA GLN A 143 -4.64 3.98 25.12
C GLN A 143 -6.14 3.65 25.30
N ASP A 144 -6.55 2.40 25.14
CA ASP A 144 -7.95 1.99 25.12
C ASP A 144 -8.79 2.77 24.08
N LEU A 145 -8.19 3.14 22.95
CA LEU A 145 -8.86 3.92 21.92
C LEU A 145 -9.34 3.06 20.75
N THR A 146 -10.43 3.51 20.19
CA THR A 146 -10.95 3.20 18.85
C THR A 146 -11.51 4.51 18.28
N TRP A 147 -12.24 4.45 17.18
CA TRP A 147 -12.80 5.65 16.58
C TRP A 147 -14.25 5.47 16.12
N THR A 148 -14.90 6.56 15.78
CA THR A 148 -16.25 6.62 15.21
C THR A 148 -16.37 7.87 14.33
N GLY A 149 -17.36 7.89 13.46
CA GLY A 149 -17.57 8.98 12.51
C GLY A 149 -17.09 8.62 11.12
N VAL A 150 -16.62 9.60 10.35
CA VAL A 150 -16.28 9.43 8.94
C VAL A 150 -14.88 9.95 8.65
N THR A 151 -14.05 9.11 8.03
CA THR A 151 -12.81 9.52 7.39
C THR A 151 -13.01 9.50 5.88
N ARG A 152 -12.71 10.62 5.20
CA ARG A 152 -12.78 10.73 3.74
C ARG A 152 -11.39 10.56 3.15
N TYR A 153 -11.28 9.72 2.13
CA TYR A 153 -10.07 9.50 1.32
C TYR A 153 -10.35 9.97 -0.11
N TYR A 154 -9.52 10.87 -0.65
CA TYR A 154 -9.80 11.55 -1.91
C TYR A 154 -8.51 11.89 -2.67
N GLN A 155 -8.66 12.35 -3.92
CA GLN A 155 -7.57 12.72 -4.82
C GLN A 155 -6.49 11.63 -4.98
N PRO A 156 -6.86 10.38 -5.25
CA PRO A 156 -5.86 9.35 -5.46
C PRO A 156 -5.10 9.60 -6.76
N ASN A 157 -3.77 9.58 -6.68
CA ASN A 157 -2.86 9.63 -7.82
C ASN A 157 -2.08 8.32 -7.87
N VAL A 158 -2.34 7.51 -8.89
CA VAL A 158 -1.77 6.17 -9.06
C VAL A 158 -0.73 6.17 -10.16
N LYS A 159 0.44 5.63 -9.86
CA LYS A 159 1.48 5.32 -10.84
C LYS A 159 1.78 3.84 -10.78
N VAL A 160 1.43 3.11 -11.82
CA VAL A 160 1.87 1.72 -12.05
C VAL A 160 3.19 1.81 -12.81
N ALA A 161 4.27 1.34 -12.21
CA ALA A 161 5.61 1.42 -12.79
C ALA A 161 5.90 0.22 -13.71
N ASP A 162 5.44 -0.95 -13.30
CA ASP A 162 5.57 -2.23 -14.02
C ASP A 162 4.46 -3.20 -13.59
N GLN A 163 4.58 -4.49 -13.93
CA GLN A 163 3.57 -5.52 -13.64
C GLN A 163 3.32 -5.74 -12.15
N ASP A 164 4.29 -5.46 -11.29
CA ASP A 164 4.26 -5.75 -9.84
C ASP A 164 4.63 -4.58 -8.94
N THR A 165 4.92 -3.41 -9.48
CA THR A 165 5.33 -2.24 -8.70
C THR A 165 4.42 -1.06 -8.98
N ALA A 166 3.89 -0.47 -7.93
CA ALA A 166 3.04 0.71 -7.99
C ALA A 166 3.29 1.68 -6.84
N ALA A 167 2.86 2.91 -7.03
CA ALA A 167 2.81 3.92 -6.00
C ALA A 167 1.46 4.65 -6.04
N VAL A 168 0.96 5.03 -4.87
CA VAL A 168 -0.26 5.84 -4.75
C VAL A 168 -0.01 6.96 -3.76
N VAL A 169 -0.35 8.17 -4.17
CA VAL A 169 -0.46 9.33 -3.28
C VAL A 169 -1.92 9.69 -3.16
N TYR A 170 -2.40 9.90 -1.96
CA TYR A 170 -3.80 10.27 -1.72
C TYR A 170 -3.94 11.13 -0.48
N CYS A 171 -5.06 11.80 -0.37
CA CYS A 171 -5.43 12.64 0.75
C CYS A 171 -6.43 11.94 1.66
N ALA A 172 -6.38 12.27 2.95
CA ALA A 172 -7.44 11.97 3.89
C ALA A 172 -7.88 13.24 4.62
N ASN A 173 -9.14 13.24 5.06
CA ASN A 173 -9.72 14.24 5.94
C ASN A 173 -10.49 13.52 7.04
N ASP A 174 -10.00 13.65 8.28
CA ASP A 174 -10.57 13.04 9.48
C ASP A 174 -11.35 14.02 10.38
N SER A 175 -11.70 15.20 9.85
CA SER A 175 -12.47 16.23 10.62
C SER A 175 -13.80 15.73 11.18
N LYS A 176 -14.35 14.66 10.65
CA LYS A 176 -15.58 14.01 11.09
C LYS A 176 -15.36 12.67 11.78
N ALA A 177 -14.12 12.29 12.03
CA ALA A 177 -13.75 11.11 12.80
C ALA A 177 -13.35 11.54 14.22
N PHE A 178 -13.76 10.76 15.22
CA PHE A 178 -13.60 11.09 16.63
C PHE A 178 -13.05 9.91 17.39
N ASN A 179 -12.15 10.15 18.32
CA ASN A 179 -11.68 9.14 19.26
C ASN A 179 -12.82 8.60 20.11
N LYS A 180 -12.86 7.31 20.32
CA LYS A 180 -13.84 6.64 21.18
C LYS A 180 -13.11 5.73 22.14
N ASN A 181 -13.39 5.82 23.42
CA ASN A 181 -12.84 4.90 24.39
C ASN A 181 -13.50 3.52 24.23
N ARG A 182 -12.69 2.47 24.07
CA ARG A 182 -13.14 1.09 23.81
C ARG A 182 -13.95 0.50 24.94
N LYS A 183 -13.56 0.82 26.20
CA LYS A 183 -14.18 0.24 27.41
C LYS A 183 -15.48 0.93 27.78
N THR A 184 -15.48 2.27 27.73
CA THR A 184 -16.62 3.07 28.18
C THR A 184 -17.58 3.46 27.08
N GLY A 185 -17.14 3.39 25.83
CA GLY A 185 -17.89 3.88 24.67
C GLY A 185 -17.93 5.41 24.54
N LYS A 186 -17.29 6.16 25.46
CA LYS A 186 -17.27 7.62 25.44
C LYS A 186 -16.56 8.12 24.19
N VAL A 187 -17.22 9.04 23.47
CA VAL A 187 -16.68 9.70 22.27
C VAL A 187 -16.13 11.06 22.68
N ASP A 188 -14.88 11.33 22.31
CA ASP A 188 -14.27 12.65 22.45
C ASP A 188 -14.51 13.46 21.16
N ARG A 189 -15.26 14.53 21.27
CA ARG A 189 -15.57 15.47 20.18
C ARG A 189 -14.83 16.80 20.33
N SER A 190 -13.87 16.86 21.25
CA SER A 190 -13.04 18.07 21.42
C SER A 190 -12.23 18.31 20.16
N PRO A 191 -12.03 19.57 19.75
CA PRO A 191 -11.11 19.89 18.66
C PRO A 191 -9.71 19.35 18.98
N SER A 192 -9.11 18.61 18.07
CA SER A 192 -7.77 18.05 18.26
C SER A 192 -6.67 19.11 18.31
N GLY A 193 -6.95 20.31 17.81
CA GLY A 193 -5.94 21.35 17.60
C GLY A 193 -5.01 21.07 16.41
N GLU A 194 -5.12 19.90 15.81
CA GLU A 194 -4.33 19.49 14.64
C GLU A 194 -5.12 19.64 13.33
N SER A 195 -4.40 19.84 12.24
CA SER A 195 -5.01 19.85 10.91
C SER A 195 -5.66 18.48 10.60
N PRO A 196 -6.92 18.45 10.13
CA PRO A 196 -7.56 17.20 9.77
C PRO A 196 -7.12 16.64 8.41
N TYR A 197 -6.27 17.34 7.68
CA TYR A 197 -5.82 16.96 6.35
C TYR A 197 -4.50 16.20 6.41
N ILE A 198 -4.45 15.06 5.76
CA ILE A 198 -3.29 14.16 5.77
C ILE A 198 -2.98 13.73 4.35
N THR A 199 -1.73 13.88 3.93
CA THR A 199 -1.23 13.24 2.71
C THR A 199 -0.64 11.88 3.05
N TYR A 200 -0.98 10.88 2.25
CA TYR A 200 -0.38 9.56 2.28
C TYR A 200 0.40 9.31 0.99
N SER A 201 1.62 8.81 1.12
CA SER A 201 2.44 8.32 0.02
C SER A 201 2.75 6.85 0.27
N THR A 202 2.32 5.98 -0.65
CA THR A 202 2.45 4.53 -0.49
C THR A 202 3.22 3.92 -1.65
N ARG A 203 4.00 2.87 -1.34
CA ARG A 203 4.60 1.99 -2.33
C ARG A 203 4.00 0.61 -2.19
N LEU A 204 3.75 -0.03 -3.33
CA LEU A 204 3.10 -1.32 -3.37
C LEU A 204 3.90 -2.29 -4.23
N LYS A 205 3.79 -3.56 -3.88
CA LYS A 205 4.28 -4.68 -4.67
C LYS A 205 3.17 -5.73 -4.81
N LYS A 206 2.95 -6.21 -6.03
CA LYS A 206 2.00 -7.28 -6.27
C LYS A 206 2.62 -8.61 -5.85
N ASN A 207 1.91 -9.40 -5.08
CA ASN A 207 2.34 -10.74 -4.71
C ASN A 207 1.91 -11.79 -5.76
N SER A 208 2.33 -13.04 -5.55
CA SER A 208 2.01 -14.16 -6.44
C SER A 208 0.52 -14.49 -6.54
N LYS A 209 -0.30 -14.00 -5.61
CA LYS A 209 -1.77 -14.13 -5.62
C LYS A 209 -2.46 -12.95 -6.32
N GLY A 210 -1.71 -12.04 -6.94
CA GLY A 210 -2.25 -10.86 -7.61
C GLY A 210 -2.70 -9.73 -6.67
N VAL A 211 -2.36 -9.79 -5.39
CA VAL A 211 -2.70 -8.76 -4.40
C VAL A 211 -1.62 -7.68 -4.35
N TRP A 212 -2.01 -6.42 -4.45
CA TRP A 212 -1.14 -5.29 -4.27
C TRP A 212 -0.92 -5.02 -2.78
N GLN A 213 0.20 -5.48 -2.26
CA GLN A 213 0.57 -5.28 -0.87
C GLN A 213 1.35 -3.98 -0.69
N THR A 214 0.94 -3.17 0.29
CA THR A 214 1.68 -1.98 0.68
C THR A 214 2.99 -2.37 1.37
N THR A 215 4.12 -1.88 0.84
CA THR A 215 5.47 -2.17 1.35
C THR A 215 6.05 -1.01 2.17
N ASP A 216 5.61 0.21 1.87
CA ASP A 216 6.04 1.43 2.56
C ASP A 216 4.89 2.45 2.60
N VAL A 217 4.78 3.18 3.70
CA VAL A 217 3.79 4.25 3.91
C VAL A 217 4.47 5.42 4.60
N ILE A 218 4.31 6.59 4.03
CA ILE A 218 4.65 7.86 4.66
C ILE A 218 3.38 8.69 4.74
N SER A 219 3.07 9.22 5.91
CA SER A 219 1.96 10.15 6.09
C SER A 219 2.46 11.50 6.62
N LYS A 220 1.81 12.57 6.19
CA LYS A 220 2.10 13.91 6.65
C LYS A 220 0.79 14.64 6.94
N ARG A 221 0.55 14.88 8.22
CA ARG A 221 -0.60 15.68 8.68
C ARG A 221 -0.32 17.17 8.47
N GLY A 222 -1.35 17.92 8.13
CA GLY A 222 -1.23 19.35 7.88
C GLY A 222 -0.57 19.72 6.55
N ASP A 223 -0.47 18.77 5.62
CA ASP A 223 0.05 19.04 4.29
C ASP A 223 -0.96 19.90 3.51
N ARG A 224 -0.47 21.02 2.97
CA ARG A 224 -1.29 21.97 2.20
C ARG A 224 -1.83 21.37 0.89
N THR A 225 -1.21 20.33 0.38
CA THR A 225 -1.66 19.65 -0.84
C THR A 225 -3.06 19.04 -0.68
N CYS A 226 -3.42 18.65 0.54
CA CYS A 226 -4.70 18.03 0.87
C CYS A 226 -5.72 19.01 1.49
N ALA A 227 -5.32 20.22 1.82
CA ALA A 227 -6.22 21.26 2.31
C ALA A 227 -7.04 21.86 1.15
N PRO A 228 -8.29 22.34 1.42
CA PRO A 228 -9.10 23.05 0.41
C PRO A 228 -8.48 24.36 0.00
#